data_0db82bf99ae2b9f2d378640af8bbf614
#
_entry.id   0db82bf99ae2b9f2d378640af8bbf614
#
_cell.length_a   1.000
_cell.length_b   1.000
_cell.length_c   1.000
_cell.angle_alpha   90.00
_cell.angle_beta   90.00
_cell.angle_gamma   90.00
#
_symmetry.space_group_name_H-M   'P 1'
#
loop_
_entity.id
_entity.type
_entity.pdbx_description
1 polymer ?
#
loop_
_entity_poly.entity_id
_entity_poly.type
_entity_poly.pdbx_seq_one_letter_code
_entity_poly.pdbx_strand_id
1 'polypeptide(L)'
;LNASNIRAYDLRLSNGGVFHQIGTELGLLHHPVDISSFILEPAERIDLVIDFSEYKGQEITLLNDSPAPPSPGTELIMKFKVGNELKYPDTSTIPEELMPFHKIDPALAAKERTLHLDETTDHYGRVLHLLNNKMWDEPATETPALDTIEIWHLVNHFDFPHPIHLHLVHFEILGRKVFTEEDFDEYGNYKFNLESLTPPLDFEKGPKDVVRTEPGQVTSIVMHFKEHCGDYVWHCHILEHEDNDMMRPLRVEA
;
A
#
# COMPACT_ATOMS: atom_id res chain seq x y z
N LEU A 1 9.16 2.10 -8.31
CA LEU A 1 8.01 3.01 -8.30
C LEU A 1 7.04 2.65 -9.42
N ASN A 2 5.78 2.46 -9.07
CA ASN A 2 4.70 2.45 -10.05
C ASN A 2 4.19 3.89 -10.25
N ALA A 3 4.51 4.49 -11.39
CA ALA A 3 4.10 5.85 -11.77
C ALA A 3 2.93 5.85 -12.78
N SER A 4 2.21 4.74 -12.92
CA SER A 4 1.00 4.70 -13.73
C SER A 4 -0.18 5.35 -12.98
N ASN A 5 -1.16 5.83 -13.73
CA ASN A 5 -2.32 6.48 -13.08
C ASN A 5 -3.35 5.49 -12.51
N ILE A 6 -3.45 4.26 -13.05
CA ILE A 6 -4.48 3.28 -12.61
C ILE A 6 -3.98 1.83 -12.57
N ARG A 7 -2.87 1.48 -13.24
CA ARG A 7 -2.47 0.08 -13.39
C ARG A 7 -1.73 -0.43 -12.17
N ALA A 8 -2.19 -1.54 -11.61
CA ALA A 8 -1.36 -2.40 -10.79
C ALA A 8 -0.44 -3.25 -11.67
N TYR A 9 0.76 -3.53 -11.18
CA TYR A 9 1.71 -4.46 -11.81
C TYR A 9 1.94 -5.64 -10.87
N ASP A 10 1.79 -6.87 -11.37
CA ASP A 10 2.19 -8.10 -10.68
C ASP A 10 3.52 -8.57 -11.28
N LEU A 11 4.60 -8.30 -10.58
CA LEU A 11 5.96 -8.35 -11.11
C LEU A 11 6.70 -9.62 -10.68
N ARG A 12 7.34 -10.30 -11.64
CA ARG A 12 8.27 -11.40 -11.41
C ARG A 12 9.38 -11.47 -12.44
N LEU A 13 10.45 -12.19 -12.13
CA LEU A 13 11.51 -12.49 -13.12
C LEU A 13 11.13 -13.68 -13.99
N SER A 14 11.45 -13.61 -15.30
CA SER A 14 11.12 -14.64 -16.29
C SER A 14 11.77 -16.00 -16.03
N ASN A 15 12.86 -16.04 -15.28
CA ASN A 15 13.59 -17.25 -14.88
C ASN A 15 13.16 -17.80 -13.51
N GLY A 16 12.14 -17.18 -12.85
CA GLY A 16 11.73 -17.55 -11.48
C GLY A 16 12.73 -17.16 -10.39
N GLY A 17 13.63 -16.23 -10.69
CA GLY A 17 14.61 -15.72 -9.72
C GLY A 17 13.96 -14.98 -8.56
N VAL A 18 14.72 -14.82 -7.48
CA VAL A 18 14.31 -14.18 -6.23
C VAL A 18 14.68 -12.71 -6.26
N PHE A 19 13.80 -11.87 -5.71
CA PHE A 19 14.13 -10.50 -5.30
C PHE A 19 14.42 -10.50 -3.80
N HIS A 20 15.47 -9.85 -3.39
CA HIS A 20 15.74 -9.52 -2.00
C HIS A 20 15.18 -8.12 -1.73
N GLN A 21 14.00 -8.07 -1.15
CA GLN A 21 13.40 -6.79 -0.77
C GLN A 21 14.12 -6.22 0.44
N ILE A 22 14.59 -4.99 0.33
CA ILE A 22 15.31 -4.29 1.40
C ILE A 22 14.58 -3.05 1.92
N GLY A 23 13.54 -2.58 1.23
CA GLY A 23 12.79 -1.40 1.63
C GLY A 23 11.38 -1.32 1.04
N THR A 24 10.59 -0.46 1.63
CA THR A 24 9.27 -0.01 1.19
C THR A 24 9.27 1.51 0.95
N GLU A 25 8.10 2.14 0.84
CA GLU A 25 7.98 3.58 0.53
C GLU A 25 8.79 4.47 1.47
N LEU A 26 8.85 4.13 2.75
CA LEU A 26 9.34 5.02 3.79
C LEU A 26 10.60 4.54 4.49
N GLY A 27 11.33 3.64 3.86
CA GLY A 27 12.66 3.27 4.31
C GLY A 27 12.99 1.79 4.25
N LEU A 28 14.13 1.46 4.86
CA LEU A 28 14.62 0.10 4.91
C LEU A 28 13.77 -0.77 5.83
N LEU A 29 13.65 -2.04 5.47
CA LEU A 29 13.09 -3.07 6.33
C LEU A 29 14.05 -3.36 7.50
N HIS A 30 13.56 -4.04 8.54
CA HIS A 30 14.43 -4.54 9.60
C HIS A 30 15.37 -5.63 9.08
N HIS A 31 14.83 -6.58 8.34
CA HIS A 31 15.57 -7.66 7.68
C HIS A 31 15.17 -7.72 6.21
N PRO A 32 16.08 -8.17 5.32
CA PRO A 32 15.71 -8.48 3.94
C PRO A 32 14.62 -9.55 3.88
N VAL A 33 13.74 -9.46 2.89
CA VAL A 33 12.69 -10.46 2.62
C VAL A 33 12.86 -11.01 1.22
N ASP A 34 12.93 -12.34 1.11
CA ASP A 34 13.02 -13.01 -0.18
C ASP A 34 11.62 -13.22 -0.76
N ILE A 35 11.37 -12.65 -1.94
CA ILE A 35 10.09 -12.74 -2.65
C ILE A 35 10.32 -13.15 -4.10
N SER A 36 9.41 -13.93 -4.67
CA SER A 36 9.46 -14.35 -6.08
C SER A 36 8.59 -13.49 -7.00
N SER A 37 7.59 -12.83 -6.44
CA SER A 37 6.70 -11.88 -7.10
C SER A 37 6.14 -10.88 -6.10
N PHE A 38 5.63 -9.76 -6.61
CA PHE A 38 4.97 -8.74 -5.80
C PHE A 38 4.02 -7.91 -6.66
N ILE A 39 2.94 -7.43 -6.04
CA ILE A 39 2.02 -6.47 -6.64
C ILE A 39 2.50 -5.06 -6.28
N LEU A 40 2.43 -4.15 -7.23
CA LEU A 40 2.80 -2.75 -7.07
C LEU A 40 1.67 -1.86 -7.61
N GLU A 41 0.91 -1.26 -6.72
CA GLU A 41 -0.15 -0.31 -7.03
C GLU A 41 0.39 1.07 -7.40
N PRO A 42 -0.42 1.95 -8.03
CA PRO A 42 -0.04 3.34 -8.23
C PRO A 42 0.53 3.99 -6.96
N ALA A 43 1.65 4.68 -7.13
CA ALA A 43 2.49 5.32 -6.11
C ALA A 43 3.23 4.39 -5.14
N GLU A 44 3.01 3.10 -5.13
CA GLU A 44 3.85 2.22 -4.32
C GLU A 44 5.30 2.21 -4.82
N ARG A 45 6.22 2.11 -3.87
CA ARG A 45 7.66 1.96 -4.10
C ARG A 45 8.15 0.73 -3.34
N ILE A 46 9.11 0.05 -3.93
CA ILE A 46 9.78 -1.10 -3.34
C ILE A 46 11.26 -1.03 -3.69
N ASP A 47 12.13 -1.26 -2.73
CA ASP A 47 13.56 -1.35 -2.94
C ASP A 47 13.99 -2.81 -2.97
N LEU A 48 14.61 -3.20 -4.09
CA LEU A 48 14.95 -4.59 -4.39
C LEU A 48 16.43 -4.72 -4.76
N VAL A 49 17.05 -5.78 -4.28
CA VAL A 49 18.33 -6.27 -4.78
C VAL A 49 18.10 -7.57 -5.54
N ILE A 50 18.77 -7.72 -6.69
CA ILE A 50 18.73 -8.94 -7.49
C ILE A 50 20.18 -9.42 -7.68
N ASP A 51 20.48 -10.64 -7.29
CA ASP A 51 21.76 -11.27 -7.57
C ASP A 51 21.74 -11.97 -8.92
N PHE A 52 22.54 -11.46 -9.85
CA PHE A 52 22.69 -12.02 -11.18
C PHE A 52 23.91 -12.94 -11.35
N SER A 53 24.64 -13.27 -10.30
CA SER A 53 25.91 -14.02 -10.36
C SER A 53 25.80 -15.37 -11.07
N GLU A 54 24.67 -16.06 -10.88
CA GLU A 54 24.41 -17.39 -11.47
C GLU A 54 23.85 -17.31 -12.90
N TYR A 55 23.57 -16.11 -13.43
CA TYR A 55 22.87 -15.92 -14.70
C TYR A 55 23.74 -15.32 -15.81
N LYS A 56 25.07 -15.51 -15.72
CA LYS A 56 26.04 -14.97 -16.68
C LYS A 56 25.71 -15.33 -18.12
N GLY A 57 25.72 -14.32 -19.00
CA GLY A 57 25.40 -14.45 -20.42
C GLY A 57 23.92 -14.62 -20.74
N GLN A 58 23.04 -14.61 -19.76
CA GLN A 58 21.60 -14.77 -19.96
C GLN A 58 20.88 -13.43 -20.11
N GLU A 59 19.71 -13.49 -20.73
CA GLU A 59 18.74 -12.41 -20.73
C GLU A 59 17.59 -12.77 -19.79
N ILE A 60 17.30 -11.90 -18.82
CA ILE A 60 16.22 -12.07 -17.83
C ILE A 60 15.26 -10.91 -18.00
N THR A 61 13.98 -11.19 -18.10
CA THR A 61 12.94 -10.18 -18.27
C THR A 61 12.15 -10.02 -16.98
N LEU A 62 11.91 -8.76 -16.57
CA LEU A 62 10.90 -8.43 -15.56
C LEU A 62 9.54 -8.47 -16.26
N LEU A 63 8.71 -9.39 -15.86
CA LEU A 63 7.39 -9.65 -16.41
C LEU A 63 6.32 -9.05 -15.51
N ASN A 64 5.20 -8.70 -16.13
CA ASN A 64 3.98 -8.28 -15.45
C ASN A 64 2.87 -9.28 -15.78
N ASP A 65 2.38 -9.96 -14.76
CA ASP A 65 1.29 -10.94 -14.88
C ASP A 65 -0.10 -10.34 -14.49
N SER A 66 -0.15 -9.04 -14.16
CA SER A 66 -1.41 -8.39 -13.78
C SER A 66 -2.44 -8.46 -14.91
N PRO A 67 -3.64 -8.98 -14.62
CA PRO A 67 -4.69 -9.13 -15.62
C PRO A 67 -5.43 -7.84 -15.94
N ALA A 68 -5.29 -6.79 -15.14
CA ALA A 68 -6.15 -5.60 -15.22
C ALA A 68 -5.37 -4.26 -15.22
N PRO A 69 -5.82 -3.32 -16.04
CA PRO A 69 -6.51 -3.54 -17.30
C PRO A 69 -5.57 -4.15 -18.34
N PRO A 70 -5.99 -5.16 -19.09
CA PRO A 70 -5.15 -5.81 -20.09
C PRO A 70 -4.87 -4.83 -21.23
N SER A 71 -3.69 -4.24 -21.23
CA SER A 71 -3.20 -3.45 -22.35
C SER A 71 -2.12 -4.25 -23.06
N PRO A 72 -2.25 -4.52 -24.36
CA PRO A 72 -1.21 -5.19 -25.12
C PRO A 72 0.13 -4.47 -24.98
N GLY A 73 1.19 -5.22 -24.68
CA GLY A 73 2.55 -4.67 -24.55
C GLY A 73 2.93 -4.25 -23.11
N THR A 74 2.08 -4.47 -22.12
CA THR A 74 2.41 -4.23 -20.70
C THR A 74 2.95 -5.47 -19.98
N GLU A 75 3.06 -6.60 -20.66
CA GLU A 75 3.55 -7.87 -20.12
C GLU A 75 5.07 -7.87 -19.89
N LEU A 76 5.79 -7.03 -20.66
CA LEU A 76 7.25 -6.91 -20.62
C LEU A 76 7.65 -5.54 -20.05
N ILE A 77 8.17 -5.52 -18.85
CA ILE A 77 8.54 -4.25 -18.19
C ILE A 77 9.97 -3.85 -18.51
N MET A 78 10.92 -4.75 -18.29
CA MET A 78 12.35 -4.47 -18.47
C MET A 78 13.11 -5.75 -18.74
N LYS A 79 14.22 -5.64 -19.49
CA LYS A 79 15.13 -6.76 -19.76
C LYS A 79 16.50 -6.48 -19.18
N PHE A 80 17.02 -7.42 -18.41
CA PHE A 80 18.38 -7.46 -17.93
C PHE A 80 19.23 -8.31 -18.89
N LYS A 81 20.33 -7.75 -19.39
CA LYS A 81 21.35 -8.48 -20.13
C LYS A 81 22.55 -8.71 -19.23
N VAL A 82 22.66 -9.90 -18.70
CA VAL A 82 23.73 -10.23 -17.74
C VAL A 82 25.04 -10.47 -18.50
N GLY A 83 26.09 -9.71 -18.16
CA GLY A 83 27.40 -9.85 -18.76
C GLY A 83 28.07 -11.18 -18.37
N ASN A 84 29.03 -11.62 -19.18
CA ASN A 84 29.81 -12.82 -18.88
C ASN A 84 30.87 -12.58 -17.82
N GLU A 85 31.38 -11.36 -17.71
CA GLU A 85 32.49 -10.97 -16.85
C GLU A 85 32.19 -9.65 -16.14
N LEU A 86 32.62 -9.55 -14.91
CA LEU A 86 32.65 -8.31 -14.15
C LEU A 86 33.98 -7.60 -14.41
N LYS A 87 33.95 -6.28 -14.57
CA LYS A 87 35.18 -5.47 -14.66
C LYS A 87 35.99 -5.52 -13.36
N TYR A 88 35.32 -5.64 -12.24
CA TYR A 88 35.88 -5.79 -10.89
C TYR A 88 35.09 -6.85 -10.13
N PRO A 89 35.71 -7.59 -9.18
CA PRO A 89 34.95 -8.49 -8.31
C PRO A 89 33.86 -7.71 -7.56
N ASP A 90 32.66 -8.26 -7.54
CA ASP A 90 31.61 -7.76 -6.66
C ASP A 90 31.84 -8.35 -5.25
N THR A 91 31.99 -7.48 -4.27
CA THR A 91 32.15 -7.85 -2.84
C THR A 91 30.99 -7.34 -2.00
N SER A 92 29.91 -6.85 -2.62
CA SER A 92 28.73 -6.40 -1.93
C SER A 92 28.01 -7.58 -1.27
N THR A 93 27.40 -7.33 -0.13
CA THR A 93 26.57 -8.29 0.59
C THR A 93 25.35 -7.57 1.14
N ILE A 94 24.23 -8.27 1.22
CA ILE A 94 23.04 -7.76 1.90
C ILE A 94 23.20 -8.09 3.38
N PRO A 95 23.23 -7.10 4.29
CA PRO A 95 23.28 -7.36 5.72
C PRO A 95 22.04 -8.12 6.20
N GLU A 96 22.20 -8.96 7.22
CA GLU A 96 21.07 -9.67 7.85
C GLU A 96 20.12 -8.70 8.55
N GLU A 97 20.67 -7.66 9.20
CA GLU A 97 19.91 -6.57 9.80
C GLU A 97 20.21 -5.28 9.04
N LEU A 98 19.18 -4.65 8.46
CA LEU A 98 19.29 -3.43 7.64
C LEU A 98 19.13 -2.18 8.48
N MET A 99 18.09 -2.14 9.31
CA MET A 99 17.77 -1.00 10.17
C MET A 99 16.98 -1.45 11.39
N PRO A 100 17.27 -0.94 12.61
CA PRO A 100 16.39 -1.14 13.74
C PRO A 100 14.99 -0.62 13.43
N PHE A 101 13.99 -1.48 13.62
CA PHE A 101 12.61 -1.14 13.36
C PHE A 101 11.75 -1.40 14.60
N HIS A 102 11.02 -0.40 15.03
CA HIS A 102 10.09 -0.51 16.13
C HIS A 102 8.66 -0.55 15.58
N LYS A 103 8.04 -1.72 15.65
CA LYS A 103 6.62 -1.86 15.31
C LYS A 103 5.77 -0.96 16.17
N ILE A 104 4.74 -0.38 15.56
CA ILE A 104 3.72 0.34 16.28
C ILE A 104 2.83 -0.68 17.00
N ASP A 105 2.73 -0.58 18.32
CA ASP A 105 1.86 -1.46 19.10
C ASP A 105 0.40 -1.05 18.95
N PRO A 106 -0.46 -1.86 18.29
CA PRO A 106 -1.86 -1.52 18.10
C PRO A 106 -2.66 -1.46 19.41
N ALA A 107 -2.18 -2.09 20.48
CA ALA A 107 -2.81 -2.02 21.78
C ALA A 107 -2.71 -0.62 22.42
N LEU A 108 -1.85 0.25 21.92
CA LEU A 108 -1.70 1.64 22.36
C LEU A 108 -2.56 2.62 21.56
N ALA A 109 -3.39 2.14 20.65
CA ALA A 109 -4.25 3.00 19.85
C ALA A 109 -5.25 3.77 20.74
N ALA A 110 -5.20 5.09 20.63
CA ALA A 110 -6.14 5.98 21.32
C ALA A 110 -7.51 6.01 20.65
N LYS A 111 -7.57 5.65 19.36
CA LYS A 111 -8.80 5.64 18.58
C LYS A 111 -8.73 4.64 17.44
N GLU A 112 -9.88 4.05 17.15
CA GLU A 112 -10.16 3.27 15.95
C GLU A 112 -11.13 4.06 15.06
N ARG A 113 -10.91 4.04 13.74
CA ARG A 113 -11.82 4.65 12.75
C ARG A 113 -12.22 3.62 11.71
N THR A 114 -13.51 3.55 11.38
CA THR A 114 -14.02 2.83 10.22
C THR A 114 -14.21 3.84 9.09
N LEU A 115 -13.54 3.61 7.98
CA LEU A 115 -13.47 4.53 6.85
C LEU A 115 -13.93 3.79 5.59
N HIS A 116 -15.08 4.18 5.07
CA HIS A 116 -15.71 3.53 3.92
C HIS A 116 -15.22 4.13 2.61
N LEU A 117 -14.91 3.26 1.64
CA LEU A 117 -14.67 3.61 0.25
C LEU A 117 -15.96 3.30 -0.51
N ASP A 118 -16.63 4.33 -0.99
CA ASP A 118 -17.98 4.24 -1.53
C ASP A 118 -18.10 4.89 -2.91
N GLU A 119 -19.10 4.46 -3.67
CA GLU A 119 -19.50 5.08 -4.92
C GLU A 119 -20.92 5.66 -4.78
N THR A 120 -21.14 6.84 -5.33
CA THR A 120 -22.46 7.46 -5.43
C THR A 120 -22.61 8.14 -6.78
N THR A 121 -23.78 8.75 -6.99
CA THR A 121 -24.05 9.50 -8.21
C THR A 121 -24.56 10.89 -7.84
N ASP A 122 -23.99 11.93 -8.44
CA ASP A 122 -24.46 13.29 -8.25
C ASP A 122 -25.81 13.56 -8.95
N HIS A 123 -26.35 14.74 -8.74
CA HIS A 123 -27.64 15.13 -9.33
C HIS A 123 -27.62 15.27 -10.86
N TYR A 124 -26.45 15.24 -11.50
CA TYR A 124 -26.30 15.20 -12.96
C TYR A 124 -26.13 13.78 -13.50
N GLY A 125 -26.12 12.75 -12.62
CA GLY A 125 -25.89 11.35 -12.99
C GLY A 125 -24.42 11.01 -13.21
N ARG A 126 -23.47 11.83 -12.70
CA ARG A 126 -22.04 11.53 -12.75
C ARG A 126 -21.67 10.69 -11.53
N VAL A 127 -20.86 9.66 -11.77
CA VAL A 127 -20.32 8.82 -10.70
C VAL A 127 -19.31 9.63 -9.88
N LEU A 128 -19.41 9.53 -8.57
CA LEU A 128 -18.46 10.08 -7.60
C LEU A 128 -17.88 8.94 -6.79
N HIS A 129 -16.56 8.92 -6.63
CA HIS A 129 -15.88 8.03 -5.73
C HIS A 129 -15.58 8.77 -4.42
N LEU A 130 -16.08 8.28 -3.32
CA LEU A 130 -16.05 9.00 -2.05
C LEU A 130 -15.30 8.23 -0.97
N LEU A 131 -14.75 8.97 -0.05
CA LEU A 131 -14.23 8.48 1.23
C LEU A 131 -15.19 8.90 2.34
N ASN A 132 -15.78 7.93 3.06
CA ASN A 132 -16.81 8.16 4.09
C ASN A 132 -18.06 8.90 3.59
N ASN A 133 -18.48 8.69 2.34
CA ASN A 133 -19.60 9.42 1.74
C ASN A 133 -19.44 10.95 1.82
N LYS A 134 -18.21 11.47 1.76
CA LYS A 134 -17.89 12.88 1.91
C LYS A 134 -17.25 13.45 0.66
N MET A 135 -17.69 14.65 0.28
CA MET A 135 -17.06 15.45 -0.78
C MET A 135 -15.78 16.11 -0.26
N TRP A 136 -14.88 16.45 -1.17
CA TRP A 136 -13.61 17.15 -0.86
C TRP A 136 -13.79 18.43 -0.04
N ASP A 137 -14.78 19.23 -0.34
CA ASP A 137 -15.03 20.55 0.25
C ASP A 137 -15.72 20.50 1.64
N GLU A 138 -16.14 19.31 2.09
CA GLU A 138 -16.68 19.15 3.43
C GLU A 138 -15.57 19.20 4.49
N PRO A 139 -15.86 19.65 5.72
CA PRO A 139 -14.88 19.72 6.81
C PRO A 139 -14.20 18.38 7.08
N ALA A 140 -12.94 18.44 7.57
CA ALA A 140 -12.20 17.25 7.99
C ALA A 140 -12.95 16.51 9.10
N THR A 141 -13.12 15.21 8.94
CA THR A 141 -13.72 14.30 9.93
C THR A 141 -12.66 13.41 10.59
N GLU A 142 -11.52 13.25 9.93
CA GLU A 142 -10.34 12.57 10.46
C GLU A 142 -9.45 13.61 11.13
N THR A 143 -9.61 13.71 12.47
CA THR A 143 -8.90 14.71 13.31
C THR A 143 -8.16 14.00 14.45
N PRO A 144 -7.03 13.28 14.13
CA PRO A 144 -6.20 12.70 15.17
C PRO A 144 -5.52 13.80 16.01
N ALA A 145 -5.34 13.52 17.31
CA ALA A 145 -4.53 14.38 18.15
C ALA A 145 -3.03 14.10 17.93
N LEU A 146 -2.21 15.14 18.06
CA LEU A 146 -0.76 14.98 18.01
C LEU A 146 -0.28 14.00 19.08
N ASP A 147 0.73 13.21 18.76
CA ASP A 147 1.35 12.18 19.58
C ASP A 147 0.40 11.02 19.97
N THR A 148 -0.64 10.78 19.14
CA THR A 148 -1.52 9.62 19.33
C THR A 148 -1.32 8.55 18.27
N ILE A 149 -1.59 7.31 18.65
CA ILE A 149 -1.67 6.16 17.74
C ILE A 149 -3.14 5.94 17.39
N GLU A 150 -3.44 5.77 16.12
CA GLU A 150 -4.78 5.38 15.66
C GLU A 150 -4.71 4.10 14.80
N ILE A 151 -5.82 3.35 14.78
CA ILE A 151 -6.06 2.25 13.84
C ILE A 151 -7.16 2.71 12.88
N TRP A 152 -6.89 2.58 11.58
CA TRP A 152 -7.87 2.87 10.54
C TRP A 152 -8.27 1.58 9.83
N HIS A 153 -9.56 1.36 9.70
CA HIS A 153 -10.18 0.24 9.01
C HIS A 153 -10.76 0.74 7.69
N LEU A 154 -10.03 0.52 6.61
CA LEU A 154 -10.42 0.91 5.26
C LEU A 154 -11.34 -0.17 4.69
N VAL A 155 -12.63 0.15 4.54
CA VAL A 155 -13.67 -0.78 4.07
C VAL A 155 -13.91 -0.52 2.58
N ASN A 156 -13.48 -1.45 1.73
CA ASN A 156 -13.66 -1.30 0.29
C ASN A 156 -14.96 -1.96 -0.18
N HIS A 157 -15.96 -1.14 -0.55
CA HIS A 157 -17.24 -1.59 -1.10
C HIS A 157 -17.26 -1.75 -2.63
N PHE A 158 -16.18 -1.37 -3.31
CA PHE A 158 -16.04 -1.54 -4.75
C PHE A 158 -15.73 -2.99 -5.13
N ASP A 159 -15.85 -3.31 -6.41
CA ASP A 159 -15.48 -4.61 -7.00
C ASP A 159 -14.05 -4.65 -7.56
N PHE A 160 -13.26 -3.59 -7.30
CA PHE A 160 -11.85 -3.47 -7.68
C PHE A 160 -11.02 -2.81 -6.56
N PRO A 161 -9.69 -2.99 -6.56
CA PRO A 161 -8.84 -2.44 -5.51
C PRO A 161 -8.62 -0.94 -5.65
N HIS A 162 -8.39 -0.29 -4.49
CA HIS A 162 -7.97 1.11 -4.43
C HIS A 162 -6.67 1.24 -3.65
N PRO A 163 -5.62 1.87 -4.21
CA PRO A 163 -4.43 2.27 -3.47
C PRO A 163 -4.75 3.53 -2.65
N ILE A 164 -4.78 3.41 -1.34
CA ILE A 164 -5.05 4.53 -0.43
C ILE A 164 -3.74 5.06 0.12
N HIS A 165 -3.50 6.35 -0.08
CA HIS A 165 -2.34 7.09 0.39
C HIS A 165 -2.70 8.04 1.54
N LEU A 166 -1.84 8.07 2.56
CA LEU A 166 -1.92 9.00 3.69
C LEU A 166 -0.70 9.91 3.69
N HIS A 167 -0.95 11.22 3.70
CA HIS A 167 0.11 12.21 3.90
C HIS A 167 0.59 12.25 5.36
N LEU A 168 1.77 12.80 5.59
CA LEU A 168 2.44 13.03 6.87
C LEU A 168 3.01 11.76 7.54
N VAL A 169 2.23 10.69 7.65
CA VAL A 169 2.56 9.53 8.49
C VAL A 169 2.99 8.33 7.66
N HIS A 170 3.81 7.48 8.26
CA HIS A 170 3.87 6.09 7.85
C HIS A 170 2.89 5.26 8.68
N PHE A 171 2.44 4.17 8.09
CA PHE A 171 1.63 3.17 8.76
C PHE A 171 2.20 1.76 8.56
N GLU A 172 1.76 0.85 9.39
CA GLU A 172 1.96 -0.59 9.21
C GLU A 172 0.60 -1.24 8.91
N ILE A 173 0.59 -2.21 8.00
CA ILE A 173 -0.59 -3.00 7.71
C ILE A 173 -0.73 -4.07 8.80
N LEU A 174 -1.85 -4.05 9.54
CA LEU A 174 -2.18 -5.09 10.52
C LEU A 174 -2.69 -6.35 9.84
N GLY A 175 -3.45 -6.20 8.75
CA GLY A 175 -4.00 -7.30 7.96
C GLY A 175 -5.32 -6.95 7.31
N ARG A 176 -5.95 -7.98 6.70
CA ARG A 176 -7.19 -7.86 5.94
C ARG A 176 -8.20 -8.91 6.36
N LYS A 177 -9.48 -8.60 6.17
CA LYS A 177 -10.58 -9.54 6.36
C LYS A 177 -11.69 -9.31 5.34
N VAL A 178 -12.17 -10.37 4.70
CA VAL A 178 -13.44 -10.32 3.95
C VAL A 178 -14.54 -10.03 4.96
N PHE A 179 -15.32 -8.97 4.74
CA PHE A 179 -16.36 -8.54 5.66
C PHE A 179 -17.75 -9.05 5.28
N THR A 180 -18.60 -9.13 6.27
CA THR A 180 -20.04 -9.34 6.18
C THR A 180 -20.76 -8.26 6.97
N GLU A 181 -22.07 -8.14 6.86
CA GLU A 181 -22.86 -7.19 7.66
C GLU A 181 -22.69 -7.41 9.17
N GLU A 182 -22.45 -8.64 9.61
CA GLU A 182 -22.25 -8.98 11.04
C GLU A 182 -20.96 -8.41 11.62
N ASP A 183 -20.01 -8.05 10.78
CA ASP A 183 -18.73 -7.46 11.19
C ASP A 183 -18.85 -5.97 11.57
N PHE A 184 -20.04 -5.38 11.44
CA PHE A 184 -20.28 -3.98 11.79
C PHE A 184 -21.30 -3.87 12.94
N ASP A 185 -21.20 -2.79 13.70
CA ASP A 185 -22.20 -2.43 14.71
C ASP A 185 -23.39 -1.69 14.06
N GLU A 186 -24.38 -1.31 14.86
CA GLU A 186 -25.57 -0.59 14.42
C GLU A 186 -25.29 0.83 13.88
N TYR A 187 -24.06 1.35 14.09
CA TYR A 187 -23.59 2.65 13.60
C TYR A 187 -22.66 2.52 12.38
N GLY A 188 -22.41 1.29 11.91
CA GLY A 188 -21.52 1.02 10.79
C GLY A 188 -20.03 0.95 11.16
N ASN A 189 -19.67 0.93 12.45
CA ASN A 189 -18.28 0.77 12.85
C ASN A 189 -17.85 -0.70 12.77
N TYR A 190 -16.67 -0.94 12.24
CA TYR A 190 -16.09 -2.28 12.15
C TYR A 190 -15.76 -2.83 13.55
N LYS A 191 -16.22 -4.05 13.83
CA LYS A 191 -15.91 -4.77 15.07
C LYS A 191 -14.53 -5.40 14.96
N PHE A 192 -13.52 -4.60 15.25
CA PHE A 192 -12.12 -5.00 15.08
C PHE A 192 -11.73 -6.18 15.98
N ASN A 193 -11.09 -7.16 15.38
CA ASN A 193 -10.41 -8.24 16.08
C ASN A 193 -9.12 -8.60 15.31
N LEU A 194 -7.99 -8.25 15.88
CA LEU A 194 -6.67 -8.46 15.29
C LEU A 194 -6.41 -9.94 14.93
N GLU A 195 -6.85 -10.87 15.77
CA GLU A 195 -6.65 -12.31 15.55
C GLU A 195 -7.45 -12.87 14.38
N SER A 196 -8.49 -12.15 13.93
CA SER A 196 -9.31 -12.55 12.78
C SER A 196 -8.76 -12.08 11.44
N LEU A 197 -7.74 -11.24 11.44
CA LEU A 197 -7.15 -10.71 10.21
C LEU A 197 -6.21 -11.72 9.55
N THR A 198 -6.27 -11.78 8.23
CA THR A 198 -5.20 -12.36 7.43
C THR A 198 -4.00 -11.40 7.45
N PRO A 199 -2.81 -11.84 7.86
CA PRO A 199 -1.62 -11.00 7.90
C PRO A 199 -1.29 -10.36 6.54
N PRO A 200 -0.55 -9.23 6.51
CA PRO A 200 -0.06 -8.66 5.26
C PRO A 200 0.86 -9.62 4.52
N LEU A 201 0.91 -9.49 3.20
CA LEU A 201 1.83 -10.23 2.35
C LEU A 201 3.28 -9.89 2.70
N ASP A 202 4.21 -10.78 2.36
CA ASP A 202 5.62 -10.60 2.77
C ASP A 202 6.20 -9.29 2.24
N PHE A 203 5.88 -8.91 1.01
CA PHE A 203 6.37 -7.67 0.41
C PHE A 203 5.67 -6.38 0.95
N GLU A 204 4.61 -6.52 1.73
CA GLU A 204 3.89 -5.39 2.35
C GLU A 204 4.36 -5.08 3.78
N LYS A 205 5.25 -5.89 4.32
CA LYS A 205 5.77 -5.71 5.69
C LYS A 205 6.78 -4.56 5.71
N GLY A 206 6.55 -3.58 6.57
CA GLY A 206 7.41 -2.41 6.71
C GLY A 206 6.63 -1.10 6.80
N PRO A 207 7.32 0.03 6.90
CA PRO A 207 6.69 1.34 6.95
C PRO A 207 6.19 1.75 5.57
N LYS A 208 4.88 1.94 5.42
CA LYS A 208 4.21 2.28 4.15
C LYS A 208 3.47 3.60 4.25
N ASP A 209 3.23 4.23 3.11
CA ASP A 209 2.34 5.39 2.97
C ASP A 209 1.23 5.17 1.93
N VAL A 210 1.28 4.05 1.19
CA VAL A 210 0.23 3.60 0.27
C VAL A 210 -0.14 2.17 0.63
N VAL A 211 -1.43 1.86 0.65
CA VAL A 211 -1.93 0.50 0.87
C VAL A 211 -3.00 0.13 -0.15
N ARG A 212 -2.85 -1.05 -0.74
CA ARG A 212 -3.89 -1.66 -1.56
C ARG A 212 -5.04 -2.13 -0.69
N THR A 213 -6.25 -1.60 -0.93
CA THR A 213 -7.49 -2.08 -0.33
C THR A 213 -8.19 -3.02 -1.30
N GLU A 214 -8.37 -4.28 -0.88
CA GLU A 214 -8.98 -5.31 -1.73
C GLU A 214 -10.49 -5.21 -1.79
N PRO A 215 -11.14 -5.60 -2.91
CA PRO A 215 -12.58 -5.63 -3.04
C PRO A 215 -13.26 -6.47 -1.95
N GLY A 216 -14.32 -5.93 -1.34
CA GLY A 216 -15.10 -6.65 -0.33
C GLY A 216 -14.33 -6.99 0.95
N GLN A 217 -13.24 -6.26 1.22
CA GLN A 217 -12.43 -6.47 2.42
C GLN A 217 -12.28 -5.21 3.25
N VAL A 218 -12.04 -5.42 4.55
CA VAL A 218 -11.51 -4.40 5.45
C VAL A 218 -10.00 -4.57 5.48
N THR A 219 -9.27 -3.49 5.21
CA THR A 219 -7.82 -3.40 5.40
C THR A 219 -7.55 -2.56 6.64
N SER A 220 -6.92 -3.14 7.66
CA SER A 220 -6.61 -2.45 8.91
C SER A 220 -5.15 -2.01 8.91
N ILE A 221 -4.92 -0.73 9.20
CA ILE A 221 -3.60 -0.10 9.29
C ILE A 221 -3.45 0.60 10.65
N VAL A 222 -2.22 0.69 11.15
CA VAL A 222 -1.88 1.40 12.39
C VAL A 222 -0.82 2.45 12.12
N MET A 223 -0.99 3.66 12.67
CA MET A 223 -0.07 4.78 12.52
C MET A 223 0.07 5.62 13.77
N HIS A 224 1.18 6.36 13.87
CA HIS A 224 1.45 7.29 14.96
C HIS A 224 1.58 8.72 14.43
N PHE A 225 0.72 9.62 14.87
CA PHE A 225 0.69 11.04 14.48
C PHE A 225 1.63 11.87 15.37
N LYS A 226 2.94 11.68 15.26
CA LYS A 226 3.91 12.15 16.27
C LYS A 226 4.69 13.43 15.94
N GLU A 227 4.71 13.89 14.69
CA GLU A 227 5.71 14.91 14.31
C GLU A 227 5.15 16.32 14.20
N HIS A 228 4.03 16.48 13.49
CA HIS A 228 3.51 17.79 13.16
C HIS A 228 1.99 17.84 13.23
N CYS A 229 1.44 18.90 13.81
CA CYS A 229 0.05 19.26 13.66
C CYS A 229 -0.17 20.09 12.38
N GLY A 230 -1.40 20.13 11.87
CA GLY A 230 -1.75 20.87 10.67
C GLY A 230 -2.75 20.17 9.78
N ASP A 231 -2.95 20.73 8.59
CA ASP A 231 -3.88 20.21 7.59
C ASP A 231 -3.10 19.41 6.53
N TYR A 232 -3.58 18.20 6.28
CA TYR A 232 -3.04 17.22 5.34
C TYR A 232 -4.18 16.62 4.54
N VAL A 233 -3.90 15.59 3.75
CA VAL A 233 -4.90 14.83 2.98
C VAL A 233 -4.65 13.34 3.08
N TRP A 234 -5.70 12.57 2.81
CA TRP A 234 -5.62 11.15 2.49
C TRP A 234 -6.55 10.88 1.29
N HIS A 235 -6.14 10.00 0.39
CA HIS A 235 -6.83 9.85 -0.87
C HIS A 235 -6.53 8.51 -1.57
N CYS A 236 -7.36 8.16 -2.55
CA CYS A 236 -7.02 7.13 -3.52
C CYS A 236 -5.92 7.66 -4.46
N HIS A 237 -4.94 6.85 -4.80
CA HIS A 237 -3.86 7.25 -5.71
C HIS A 237 -4.09 6.83 -7.18
N ILE A 238 -5.32 6.45 -7.53
CA ILE A 238 -5.79 6.42 -8.92
C ILE A 238 -6.19 7.84 -9.28
N LEU A 239 -5.48 8.45 -10.23
CA LEU A 239 -5.59 9.89 -10.50
C LEU A 239 -7.01 10.32 -10.86
N GLU A 240 -7.72 9.52 -11.65
CA GLU A 240 -9.11 9.81 -12.03
C GLU A 240 -10.08 9.72 -10.85
N HIS A 241 -9.80 8.89 -9.84
CA HIS A 241 -10.61 8.79 -8.62
C HIS A 241 -10.31 9.94 -7.66
N GLU A 242 -9.01 10.24 -7.47
CA GLU A 242 -8.55 11.38 -6.69
C GLU A 242 -9.20 12.68 -7.16
N ASP A 243 -9.15 12.96 -8.47
CA ASP A 243 -9.76 14.13 -9.10
C ASP A 243 -11.30 14.12 -9.04
N ASN A 244 -11.93 12.97 -8.79
CA ASN A 244 -13.36 12.76 -8.71
C ASN A 244 -13.84 12.56 -7.26
N ASP A 245 -13.36 13.42 -6.36
CA ASP A 245 -13.67 13.51 -4.93
C ASP A 245 -13.18 12.36 -4.02
N MET A 246 -12.37 11.40 -4.52
CA MET A 246 -11.83 10.36 -3.66
C MET A 246 -10.60 10.86 -2.87
N MET A 247 -10.74 12.02 -2.27
CA MET A 247 -9.77 12.71 -1.41
C MET A 247 -10.47 13.40 -0.26
N ARG A 248 -9.88 13.33 0.95
CA ARG A 248 -10.41 14.00 2.13
C ARG A 248 -9.33 14.78 2.87
N PRO A 249 -9.69 15.94 3.45
CA PRO A 249 -8.81 16.61 4.40
C PRO A 249 -8.63 15.77 5.67
N LEU A 250 -7.38 15.76 6.16
CA LEU A 250 -6.94 15.17 7.42
C LEU A 250 -6.34 16.29 8.26
N ARG A 251 -6.79 16.48 9.49
CA ARG A 251 -6.26 17.52 10.39
C ARG A 251 -5.68 16.91 11.65
N VAL A 252 -4.38 17.06 11.86
CA VAL A 252 -3.73 16.69 13.12
C VAL A 252 -3.85 17.86 14.09
N GLU A 253 -4.57 17.61 15.19
CA GLU A 253 -4.83 18.62 16.25
C GLU A 253 -3.72 18.60 17.31
N ALA A 254 -3.42 19.77 17.91
CA ALA A 254 -2.37 19.93 18.92
C ALA A 254 -2.82 19.40 20.30
#